data_94a2d72b0344cd9d186888a3c2b7b971
#
_entry.id   94a2d72b0344cd9d186888a3c2b7b971
#
_cell.length_a   1.000
_cell.length_b   1.000
_cell.length_c   1.000
_cell.angle_alpha   90.00
_cell.angle_beta   90.00
_cell.angle_gamma   90.00
#
_symmetry.space_group_name_H-M   'P 1'
#
loop_
_entity.id
_entity.type
_entity.pdbx_description
1 polymer ?
#
loop_
_entity_poly.entity_id
_entity_poly.type
_entity_poly.pdbx_seq_one_letter_code
_entity_poly.pdbx_strand_id
1 'polypeptide(L)'
;MRNNRFETTDASTYQLLLDKAREMRRNPTEAEAVLWKYLSDNKLGVHFRRQHPVYGYIPDFVSLKNQLIIEIDGGYHFEGEQPEKDAERTAYLDEVGFVVLRFTNEKVLCDIDNVLEEIKDAIEDRQNIQASSLYGKGRGWAVGFGYDVHRIVEGRDLWMGGIKIPFILPSRSGGGGYGLLGHSDADVLIHAICDALLGAANMRDIGYHFPDTSAETEGMDSKIILRRTIELIATKGYRLGNIDATICAEQPKMNPHIPEMQRTLAEVIGCDPDQISIKATTTERLGFTGRQEGISAYAVALISE
;
A
#
# COMPACT_ATOMS: atom_id res chain seq x y z
N MET A 1 3.11 -13.86 -26.31
CA MET A 1 2.13 -14.48 -25.40
C MET A 1 2.74 -15.76 -24.85
N ARG A 2 3.24 -15.78 -23.62
CA ARG A 2 3.70 -17.00 -22.95
C ARG A 2 2.48 -17.84 -22.62
N ASN A 3 2.50 -19.09 -23.05
CA ASN A 3 1.45 -20.09 -22.82
C ASN A 3 1.55 -20.57 -21.36
N ASN A 4 0.87 -19.90 -20.43
CA ASN A 4 0.88 -20.24 -18.99
C ASN A 4 0.05 -21.50 -18.70
N ARG A 5 0.42 -22.64 -19.30
CA ARG A 5 -0.24 -23.92 -19.05
C ARG A 5 0.04 -24.50 -17.67
N PHE A 6 1.09 -24.03 -17.00
CA PHE A 6 1.63 -24.58 -15.74
C PHE A 6 1.63 -23.54 -14.61
N GLU A 7 0.67 -22.62 -14.59
CA GLU A 7 0.64 -21.52 -13.61
C GLU A 7 0.57 -22.01 -12.15
N THR A 8 -0.05 -23.17 -11.93
CA THR A 8 -0.38 -23.67 -10.58
C THR A 8 0.05 -25.11 -10.33
N THR A 9 0.70 -25.79 -11.30
CA THR A 9 1.11 -27.20 -11.16
C THR A 9 2.39 -27.39 -11.95
N ASP A 10 3.37 -28.10 -11.39
CA ASP A 10 4.60 -28.42 -12.12
C ASP A 10 4.31 -29.23 -13.40
N ALA A 11 5.21 -29.12 -14.37
CA ALA A 11 4.96 -29.68 -15.71
C ALA A 11 4.79 -31.22 -15.71
N SER A 12 5.45 -31.93 -14.81
CA SER A 12 5.37 -33.39 -14.73
C SER A 12 4.06 -33.87 -14.15
N THR A 13 3.65 -33.29 -13.02
CA THR A 13 2.36 -33.55 -12.37
C THR A 13 1.19 -33.13 -13.26
N TYR A 14 1.29 -31.98 -13.94
CA TYR A 14 0.26 -31.54 -14.89
C TYR A 14 0.06 -32.54 -16.01
N GLN A 15 1.15 -33.10 -16.58
CA GLN A 15 1.06 -34.06 -17.67
C GLN A 15 0.38 -35.35 -17.22
N LEU A 16 0.68 -35.85 -16.01
CA LEU A 16 0.06 -37.05 -15.42
C LEU A 16 -1.45 -36.88 -15.21
N LEU A 17 -1.89 -35.68 -14.77
CA LEU A 17 -3.31 -35.38 -14.53
C LEU A 17 -4.09 -35.07 -15.81
N LEU A 18 -3.40 -34.78 -16.91
CA LEU A 18 -4.04 -34.30 -18.14
C LEU A 18 -4.99 -35.32 -18.77
N ASP A 19 -4.64 -36.59 -18.76
CA ASP A 19 -5.46 -37.66 -19.36
C ASP A 19 -6.72 -37.89 -18.53
N LYS A 20 -6.60 -37.92 -17.20
CA LYS A 20 -7.73 -37.98 -16.27
C LYS A 20 -8.67 -36.74 -16.44
N ALA A 21 -8.11 -35.54 -16.52
CA ALA A 21 -8.87 -34.34 -16.76
C ALA A 21 -9.61 -34.33 -18.13
N ARG A 22 -9.02 -34.95 -19.16
CA ARG A 22 -9.66 -35.13 -20.47
C ARG A 22 -10.84 -36.11 -20.41
N GLU A 23 -10.68 -37.19 -19.66
CA GLU A 23 -11.72 -38.19 -19.44
C GLU A 23 -12.92 -37.59 -18.69
N MET A 24 -12.67 -36.91 -17.57
CA MET A 24 -13.70 -36.18 -16.80
C MET A 24 -14.46 -35.17 -17.67
N ARG A 25 -13.76 -34.40 -18.52
CA ARG A 25 -14.39 -33.46 -19.44
C ARG A 25 -15.29 -34.11 -20.49
N ARG A 26 -15.03 -35.36 -20.85
CA ARG A 26 -15.86 -36.13 -21.83
C ARG A 26 -17.11 -36.69 -21.19
N ASN A 27 -17.04 -37.01 -19.90
CA ASN A 27 -18.09 -37.64 -19.14
C ASN A 27 -18.51 -36.79 -17.94
N PRO A 28 -19.03 -35.56 -18.16
CA PRO A 28 -19.48 -34.72 -17.06
C PRO A 28 -20.76 -35.32 -16.42
N THR A 29 -20.96 -35.06 -15.13
CA THR A 29 -22.23 -35.31 -14.49
C THR A 29 -23.31 -34.38 -15.06
N GLU A 30 -24.59 -34.69 -14.82
CA GLU A 30 -25.70 -33.84 -15.27
C GLU A 30 -25.59 -32.43 -14.69
N ALA A 31 -25.29 -32.32 -13.39
CA ALA A 31 -25.13 -31.05 -12.70
C ALA A 31 -23.94 -30.23 -13.26
N GLU A 32 -22.80 -30.88 -13.52
CA GLU A 32 -21.67 -30.22 -14.17
C GLU A 32 -22.03 -29.69 -15.56
N ALA A 33 -22.78 -30.50 -16.34
CA ALA A 33 -23.20 -30.09 -17.68
C ALA A 33 -24.20 -28.92 -17.65
N VAL A 34 -25.08 -28.88 -16.66
CA VAL A 34 -26.01 -27.77 -16.46
C VAL A 34 -25.24 -26.50 -16.05
N LEU A 35 -24.41 -26.55 -15.02
CA LEU A 35 -23.66 -25.39 -14.56
C LEU A 35 -22.71 -24.85 -15.62
N TRP A 36 -22.05 -25.73 -16.41
CA TRP A 36 -21.16 -25.31 -17.48
C TRP A 36 -21.83 -24.42 -18.56
N LYS A 37 -23.13 -24.60 -18.81
CA LYS A 37 -23.87 -23.73 -19.76
C LYS A 37 -23.86 -22.26 -19.31
N TYR A 38 -23.74 -21.99 -18.03
CA TYR A 38 -23.72 -20.63 -17.46
C TYR A 38 -22.29 -20.11 -17.22
N LEU A 39 -21.31 -21.00 -16.99
CA LEU A 39 -19.92 -20.61 -16.75
C LEU A 39 -19.09 -20.46 -18.03
N SER A 40 -19.48 -21.16 -19.13
CA SER A 40 -18.75 -21.13 -20.40
C SER A 40 -18.81 -19.75 -21.06
N ASP A 41 -17.82 -19.49 -21.95
CA ASP A 41 -17.80 -18.32 -22.83
C ASP A 41 -17.82 -16.96 -22.10
N ASN A 42 -17.29 -16.94 -20.87
CA ASN A 42 -17.24 -15.76 -20.01
C ASN A 42 -18.63 -15.16 -19.67
N LYS A 43 -19.68 -15.94 -19.62
CA LYS A 43 -21.06 -15.47 -19.40
C LYS A 43 -21.26 -14.76 -18.06
N LEU A 44 -20.46 -15.09 -17.03
CA LEU A 44 -20.44 -14.37 -15.77
C LEU A 44 -19.36 -13.26 -15.72
N GLY A 45 -18.86 -12.82 -16.87
CA GLY A 45 -17.83 -11.78 -16.93
C GLY A 45 -16.40 -12.27 -16.62
N VAL A 46 -16.23 -13.55 -16.29
CA VAL A 46 -14.94 -14.17 -15.94
C VAL A 46 -14.72 -15.48 -16.68
N HIS A 47 -13.44 -15.82 -16.88
CA HIS A 47 -13.07 -17.04 -17.59
C HIS A 47 -12.99 -18.23 -16.63
N PHE A 48 -13.84 -19.22 -16.83
CA PHE A 48 -13.76 -20.53 -16.16
C PHE A 48 -13.16 -21.58 -17.08
N ARG A 49 -12.39 -22.48 -16.48
CA ARG A 49 -11.93 -23.72 -17.09
C ARG A 49 -12.59 -24.88 -16.34
N ARG A 50 -13.03 -25.90 -17.06
CA ARG A 50 -13.53 -27.13 -16.43
C ARG A 50 -12.46 -28.19 -16.37
N GLN A 51 -12.43 -28.97 -15.30
CA GLN A 51 -11.53 -30.09 -15.09
C GLN A 51 -10.07 -29.70 -15.42
N HIS A 52 -9.58 -28.61 -14.82
CA HIS A 52 -8.24 -28.10 -15.06
C HIS A 52 -7.34 -28.36 -13.86
N PRO A 53 -6.17 -29.05 -14.04
CA PRO A 53 -5.26 -29.33 -12.93
C PRO A 53 -4.76 -28.07 -12.24
N VAL A 54 -4.90 -28.01 -10.90
CA VAL A 54 -4.47 -26.94 -10.02
C VAL A 54 -3.78 -27.56 -8.80
N TYR A 55 -2.50 -27.28 -8.57
CA TYR A 55 -1.73 -27.79 -7.42
C TYR A 55 -1.87 -29.32 -7.17
N GLY A 56 -1.91 -30.11 -8.24
CA GLY A 56 -2.06 -31.56 -8.13
C GLY A 56 -3.50 -32.08 -8.03
N TYR A 57 -4.50 -31.20 -8.03
CA TYR A 57 -5.93 -31.52 -8.02
C TYR A 57 -6.60 -31.21 -9.36
N ILE A 58 -7.78 -31.77 -9.58
CA ILE A 58 -8.61 -31.48 -10.76
C ILE A 58 -9.98 -31.04 -10.27
N PRO A 59 -10.20 -29.72 -10.04
CA PRO A 59 -11.51 -29.19 -9.68
C PRO A 59 -12.47 -29.24 -10.88
N ASP A 60 -13.79 -29.29 -10.61
CA ASP A 60 -14.79 -29.29 -11.67
C ASP A 60 -14.72 -28.01 -12.49
N PHE A 61 -14.66 -26.85 -11.81
CA PHE A 61 -14.46 -25.56 -12.50
C PHE A 61 -13.48 -24.69 -11.72
N VAL A 62 -12.66 -23.94 -12.46
CA VAL A 62 -11.73 -22.97 -11.87
C VAL A 62 -11.61 -21.70 -12.70
N SER A 63 -11.65 -20.57 -12.04
CA SER A 63 -11.22 -19.28 -12.58
C SER A 63 -9.85 -18.93 -11.98
N LEU A 64 -8.78 -19.16 -12.73
CA LEU A 64 -7.40 -18.92 -12.26
C LEU A 64 -7.15 -17.45 -11.94
N LYS A 65 -7.67 -16.56 -12.76
CA LYS A 65 -7.52 -15.12 -12.54
C LYS A 65 -8.19 -14.66 -11.25
N ASN A 66 -9.36 -15.18 -10.92
CA ASN A 66 -10.09 -14.81 -9.71
C ASN A 66 -9.77 -15.71 -8.53
N GLN A 67 -8.90 -16.72 -8.69
CA GLN A 67 -8.57 -17.71 -7.66
C GLN A 67 -9.84 -18.33 -7.04
N LEU A 68 -10.79 -18.70 -7.88
CA LEU A 68 -12.08 -19.27 -7.49
C LEU A 68 -12.22 -20.66 -8.06
N ILE A 69 -12.49 -21.62 -7.19
CA ILE A 69 -12.78 -23.04 -7.51
C ILE A 69 -14.26 -23.30 -7.21
N ILE A 70 -14.91 -24.09 -8.06
CA ILE A 70 -16.27 -24.57 -7.85
C ILE A 70 -16.22 -26.10 -7.97
N GLU A 71 -16.73 -26.78 -6.96
CA GLU A 71 -16.88 -28.24 -6.89
C GLU A 71 -18.34 -28.61 -6.75
N ILE A 72 -18.76 -29.69 -7.45
CA ILE A 72 -20.11 -30.21 -7.40
C ILE A 72 -20.05 -31.58 -6.73
N ASP A 73 -20.52 -31.64 -5.49
CA ASP A 73 -20.51 -32.87 -4.68
C ASP A 73 -21.68 -33.76 -5.03
N GLY A 74 -21.40 -34.98 -5.46
CA GLY A 74 -22.38 -36.05 -5.56
C GLY A 74 -22.71 -36.55 -4.16
N GLY A 75 -24.00 -36.59 -3.79
CA GLY A 75 -24.52 -36.89 -2.44
C GLY A 75 -24.18 -38.25 -1.81
N TYR A 76 -23.07 -38.88 -2.10
CA TYR A 76 -22.74 -40.26 -1.70
C TYR A 76 -21.33 -40.47 -1.10
N HIS A 77 -20.79 -39.54 -0.31
CA HIS A 77 -19.47 -39.79 0.34
C HIS A 77 -19.45 -39.34 1.81
N PHE A 78 -20.18 -40.07 2.66
CA PHE A 78 -20.04 -39.98 4.13
C PHE A 78 -19.40 -41.21 4.78
N GLU A 79 -18.71 -42.09 4.03
CA GLU A 79 -18.04 -43.24 4.62
C GLU A 79 -16.55 -43.32 4.18
N GLY A 80 -15.65 -43.16 5.16
CA GLY A 80 -14.21 -43.44 5.01
C GLY A 80 -13.28 -42.27 5.32
N GLU A 81 -11.97 -42.44 5.15
CA GLU A 81 -10.85 -41.50 5.39
C GLU A 81 -10.87 -40.22 4.49
N GLN A 82 -11.92 -40.03 3.73
CA GLN A 82 -12.07 -38.90 2.79
C GLN A 82 -12.28 -37.52 3.41
N PRO A 83 -13.01 -37.34 4.54
CA PRO A 83 -13.26 -36.02 5.11
C PRO A 83 -11.97 -35.29 5.56
N GLU A 84 -10.99 -36.04 6.10
CA GLU A 84 -9.72 -35.44 6.54
C GLU A 84 -8.87 -34.96 5.34
N LYS A 85 -8.80 -35.76 4.28
CA LYS A 85 -8.08 -35.41 3.04
C LYS A 85 -8.73 -34.24 2.29
N ASP A 86 -10.07 -34.16 2.32
CA ASP A 86 -10.80 -33.03 1.70
C ASP A 86 -10.64 -31.74 2.53
N ALA A 87 -10.56 -31.83 3.85
CA ALA A 87 -10.26 -30.70 4.72
C ALA A 87 -8.81 -30.21 4.52
N GLU A 88 -7.82 -31.10 4.49
CA GLU A 88 -6.42 -30.79 4.19
C GLU A 88 -6.26 -30.14 2.81
N ARG A 89 -6.95 -30.68 1.80
CA ARG A 89 -6.97 -30.13 0.44
C ARG A 89 -7.54 -28.71 0.42
N THR A 90 -8.66 -28.49 1.11
CA THR A 90 -9.31 -27.19 1.18
C THR A 90 -8.42 -26.18 1.89
N ALA A 91 -7.81 -26.55 3.02
CA ALA A 91 -6.89 -25.70 3.76
C ALA A 91 -5.66 -25.33 2.91
N TYR A 92 -5.11 -26.28 2.14
CA TYR A 92 -4.00 -26.00 1.24
C TYR A 92 -4.39 -25.04 0.10
N LEU A 93 -5.59 -25.23 -0.50
CA LEU A 93 -6.06 -24.34 -1.56
C LEU A 93 -6.33 -22.93 -1.04
N ASP A 94 -6.82 -22.79 0.19
CA ASP A 94 -7.00 -21.51 0.88
C ASP A 94 -5.64 -20.84 1.17
N GLU A 95 -4.64 -21.58 1.65
CA GLU A 95 -3.28 -21.09 1.89
C GLU A 95 -2.63 -20.50 0.62
N VAL A 96 -2.89 -21.12 -0.54
CA VAL A 96 -2.41 -20.61 -1.85
C VAL A 96 -3.36 -19.60 -2.47
N GLY A 97 -4.38 -19.13 -1.73
CA GLY A 97 -5.23 -18.02 -2.05
C GLY A 97 -6.48 -18.34 -2.88
N PHE A 98 -6.86 -19.61 -3.03
CA PHE A 98 -8.10 -20.00 -3.71
C PHE A 98 -9.28 -20.05 -2.75
N VAL A 99 -10.42 -19.51 -3.17
CA VAL A 99 -11.72 -19.76 -2.53
C VAL A 99 -12.38 -20.95 -3.20
N VAL A 100 -12.92 -21.89 -2.41
CA VAL A 100 -13.60 -23.08 -2.91
C VAL A 100 -15.07 -23.02 -2.55
N LEU A 101 -15.92 -22.95 -3.55
CA LEU A 101 -17.39 -23.08 -3.42
C LEU A 101 -17.77 -24.53 -3.69
N ARG A 102 -18.65 -25.09 -2.86
CA ARG A 102 -19.19 -26.43 -3.01
C ARG A 102 -20.71 -26.40 -3.10
N PHE A 103 -21.23 -27.08 -4.11
CA PHE A 103 -22.65 -27.22 -4.34
C PHE A 103 -23.01 -28.70 -4.50
N THR A 104 -24.14 -29.12 -3.93
CA THR A 104 -24.64 -30.46 -4.19
C THR A 104 -25.24 -30.54 -5.58
N ASN A 105 -25.24 -31.75 -6.18
CA ASN A 105 -25.94 -32.01 -7.45
C ASN A 105 -27.37 -31.50 -7.41
N GLU A 106 -28.10 -31.79 -6.30
CA GLU A 106 -29.48 -31.37 -6.13
C GLU A 106 -29.63 -29.86 -6.18
N LYS A 107 -28.77 -29.10 -5.48
CA LYS A 107 -28.81 -27.63 -5.48
C LYS A 107 -28.60 -27.07 -6.89
N VAL A 108 -27.66 -27.60 -7.66
CA VAL A 108 -27.41 -27.17 -9.03
C VAL A 108 -28.59 -27.49 -9.97
N LEU A 109 -29.25 -28.63 -9.79
CA LEU A 109 -30.33 -29.06 -10.68
C LEU A 109 -31.67 -28.42 -10.33
N CYS A 110 -31.93 -28.13 -9.04
CA CYS A 110 -33.22 -27.64 -8.57
C CYS A 110 -33.25 -26.13 -8.29
N ASP A 111 -32.09 -25.49 -8.07
CA ASP A 111 -31.98 -24.10 -7.64
C ASP A 111 -30.79 -23.37 -8.26
N ILE A 112 -30.72 -23.46 -9.58
CA ILE A 112 -29.59 -22.91 -10.36
C ILE A 112 -29.45 -21.38 -10.20
N ASP A 113 -30.53 -20.66 -10.00
CA ASP A 113 -30.51 -19.20 -9.88
C ASP A 113 -29.78 -18.77 -8.62
N ASN A 114 -30.04 -19.40 -7.47
CA ASN A 114 -29.30 -19.16 -6.21
C ASN A 114 -27.83 -19.59 -6.31
N VAL A 115 -27.53 -20.72 -6.99
CA VAL A 115 -26.14 -21.13 -7.26
C VAL A 115 -25.39 -20.07 -8.06
N LEU A 116 -26.03 -19.50 -9.08
CA LEU A 116 -25.42 -18.44 -9.90
C LEU A 116 -25.26 -17.13 -9.14
N GLU A 117 -26.17 -16.80 -8.22
CA GLU A 117 -26.05 -15.63 -7.34
C GLU A 117 -24.84 -15.77 -6.41
N GLU A 118 -24.71 -16.90 -5.69
CA GLU A 118 -23.55 -17.18 -4.83
C GLU A 118 -22.22 -17.15 -5.59
N ILE A 119 -22.20 -17.65 -6.83
CA ILE A 119 -21.00 -17.58 -7.68
C ILE A 119 -20.67 -16.15 -8.10
N LYS A 120 -21.68 -15.33 -8.42
CA LYS A 120 -21.48 -13.90 -8.77
C LYS A 120 -20.95 -13.11 -7.58
N ASP A 121 -21.52 -13.31 -6.41
CA ASP A 121 -21.07 -12.67 -5.17
C ASP A 121 -19.60 -13.03 -4.89
N ALA A 122 -19.23 -14.30 -5.00
CA ALA A 122 -17.84 -14.72 -4.83
C ALA A 122 -16.91 -14.14 -5.91
N ILE A 123 -17.36 -14.00 -7.15
CA ILE A 123 -16.59 -13.34 -8.21
C ILE A 123 -16.37 -11.86 -7.86
N GLU A 124 -17.42 -11.16 -7.43
CA GLU A 124 -17.35 -9.75 -7.05
C GLU A 124 -16.41 -9.53 -5.87
N ASP A 125 -16.51 -10.34 -4.83
CA ASP A 125 -15.61 -10.32 -3.68
C ASP A 125 -14.16 -10.53 -4.09
N ARG A 126 -13.89 -11.52 -4.95
CA ARG A 126 -12.55 -11.79 -5.46
C ARG A 126 -12.02 -10.66 -6.35
N GLN A 127 -12.86 -10.06 -7.18
CA GLN A 127 -12.49 -8.90 -7.99
C GLN A 127 -12.23 -7.67 -7.12
N ASN A 128 -13.02 -7.46 -6.06
CA ASN A 128 -12.83 -6.40 -5.09
C ASN A 128 -11.52 -6.59 -4.31
N ILE A 129 -11.20 -7.81 -3.86
CA ILE A 129 -9.91 -8.14 -3.21
C ILE A 129 -8.75 -7.92 -4.19
N GLN A 130 -8.85 -8.35 -5.45
CA GLN A 130 -7.80 -8.13 -6.45
C GLN A 130 -7.68 -6.67 -6.85
N ALA A 131 -8.79 -5.94 -7.00
CA ALA A 131 -8.79 -4.51 -7.24
C ALA A 131 -8.20 -3.76 -6.04
N SER A 132 -8.49 -4.18 -4.80
CA SER A 132 -7.88 -3.62 -3.61
C SER A 132 -6.37 -3.93 -3.52
N SER A 133 -5.92 -5.09 -4.00
CA SER A 133 -4.49 -5.43 -4.04
C SER A 133 -3.73 -4.76 -5.19
N LEU A 134 -4.39 -4.43 -6.32
CA LEU A 134 -3.76 -3.81 -7.50
C LEU A 134 -4.00 -2.29 -7.60
N TYR A 135 -5.10 -1.76 -7.03
CA TYR A 135 -5.52 -0.35 -7.15
C TYR A 135 -6.14 0.23 -5.88
N GLY A 136 -6.05 -0.47 -4.73
CA GLY A 136 -6.35 0.10 -3.40
C GLY A 136 -7.73 0.74 -3.23
N LYS A 137 -8.75 -0.07 -3.01
CA LYS A 137 -9.73 0.21 -1.95
C LYS A 137 -9.27 -0.57 -0.73
N GLY A 138 -8.50 0.06 0.08
CA GLY A 138 -7.61 -0.41 1.11
C GLY A 138 -6.19 -0.35 0.57
N ARG A 139 -5.60 0.85 0.46
CA ARG A 139 -4.16 0.99 0.25
C ARG A 139 -3.52 0.53 1.55
N GLY A 140 -3.17 -0.76 1.64
CA GLY A 140 -2.45 -1.24 2.81
C GLY A 140 -1.30 -0.30 3.18
N TRP A 141 -0.61 0.24 2.15
CA TRP A 141 0.51 1.16 2.31
C TRP A 141 0.60 2.15 1.15
N ALA A 142 0.97 3.40 1.44
CA ALA A 142 1.31 4.41 0.43
C ALA A 142 2.59 5.13 0.83
N VAL A 143 3.44 5.44 -0.15
CA VAL A 143 4.71 6.14 0.04
C VAL A 143 4.62 7.51 -0.63
N GLY A 144 5.06 8.54 0.08
CA GLY A 144 5.21 9.88 -0.47
C GLY A 144 6.64 10.39 -0.29
N PHE A 145 7.01 11.30 -1.15
CA PHE A 145 8.30 12.00 -1.14
C PHE A 145 8.04 13.50 -1.05
N GLY A 146 8.79 14.18 -0.19
CA GLY A 146 8.75 15.62 -0.04
C GLY A 146 10.15 16.23 -0.12
N TYR A 147 10.22 17.42 -0.64
CA TYR A 147 11.44 18.24 -0.75
C TYR A 147 11.09 19.68 -0.49
N ASP A 148 11.89 20.35 0.34
CA ASP A 148 11.79 21.80 0.55
C ASP A 148 13.18 22.43 0.68
N VAL A 149 13.25 23.74 0.42
CA VAL A 149 14.47 24.52 0.47
C VAL A 149 14.19 25.96 0.86
N HIS A 150 14.97 26.46 1.82
CA HIS A 150 14.88 27.85 2.25
C HIS A 150 16.24 28.54 2.24
N ARG A 151 16.21 29.85 1.92
CA ARG A 151 17.40 30.71 1.91
C ARG A 151 17.83 31.06 3.32
N ILE A 152 19.15 31.07 3.58
CA ILE A 152 19.72 31.56 4.84
C ILE A 152 19.78 33.07 4.81
N VAL A 153 19.21 33.73 5.84
CA VAL A 153 19.19 35.17 6.01
C VAL A 153 19.59 35.55 7.45
N GLU A 154 20.10 36.77 7.60
CA GLU A 154 20.42 37.34 8.90
C GLU A 154 19.16 37.85 9.61
N GLY A 155 19.16 37.84 10.95
CA GLY A 155 18.13 38.40 11.80
C GLY A 155 16.87 37.55 11.98
N ARG A 156 16.88 36.29 11.51
CA ARG A 156 15.84 35.32 11.79
C ARG A 156 16.35 34.18 12.67
N ASP A 157 15.45 33.57 13.42
CA ASP A 157 15.71 32.34 14.13
C ASP A 157 15.75 31.16 13.16
N LEU A 158 16.63 30.18 13.41
CA LEU A 158 16.62 28.91 12.72
C LEU A 158 15.72 27.91 13.43
N TRP A 159 14.60 27.58 12.80
CA TRP A 159 13.73 26.48 13.20
C TRP A 159 14.00 25.27 12.32
N MET A 160 14.11 24.09 12.96
CA MET A 160 14.38 22.84 12.27
C MET A 160 13.82 21.65 13.06
N GLY A 161 12.89 20.93 12.48
CA GLY A 161 12.21 19.80 13.16
C GLY A 161 11.45 20.22 14.42
N GLY A 162 10.88 21.45 14.41
CA GLY A 162 10.09 22.01 15.48
C GLY A 162 10.87 22.59 16.65
N ILE A 163 12.21 22.63 16.58
CA ILE A 163 13.07 23.19 17.61
C ILE A 163 13.89 24.39 17.10
N LYS A 164 14.22 25.30 17.99
CA LYS A 164 15.05 26.45 17.66
C LYS A 164 16.53 26.10 17.83
N ILE A 165 17.32 26.28 16.78
CA ILE A 165 18.75 25.97 16.77
C ILE A 165 19.56 27.27 16.77
N PRO A 166 20.49 27.48 17.70
CA PRO A 166 21.44 28.60 17.62
C PRO A 166 22.28 28.51 16.35
N PHE A 167 22.23 29.53 15.51
CA PHE A 167 22.96 29.55 14.27
C PHE A 167 23.70 30.85 14.02
N ILE A 168 25.00 30.79 14.02
CA ILE A 168 25.93 31.91 13.73
C ILE A 168 26.82 31.47 12.57
N LEU A 169 26.95 32.30 11.55
CA LEU A 169 27.87 32.07 10.44
C LEU A 169 29.15 32.87 10.63
N PRO A 170 30.26 32.24 11.03
CA PRO A 170 31.52 32.96 11.26
C PRO A 170 32.12 33.62 10.03
N SER A 171 31.72 33.15 8.84
CA SER A 171 32.22 33.65 7.54
C SER A 171 31.54 34.91 7.06
N ARG A 172 30.47 35.39 7.73
CA ARG A 172 29.75 36.61 7.39
C ARG A 172 29.94 37.67 8.50
N SER A 173 30.47 38.82 8.14
CA SER A 173 30.70 39.92 9.06
C SER A 173 29.38 40.58 9.44
N GLY A 174 28.81 40.20 10.57
CA GLY A 174 27.55 40.79 11.04
C GLY A 174 27.27 40.50 12.52
N GLY A 175 27.83 39.43 13.09
CA GLY A 175 27.65 39.09 14.51
C GLY A 175 26.23 38.74 14.96
N GLY A 176 25.26 38.76 14.02
CA GLY A 176 23.87 38.40 14.27
C GLY A 176 23.57 36.91 14.07
N GLY A 177 22.42 36.47 14.60
CA GLY A 177 21.89 35.14 14.35
C GLY A 177 21.42 35.01 12.89
N TYR A 178 21.50 33.79 12.37
CA TYR A 178 20.98 33.44 11.04
C TYR A 178 19.87 32.42 11.15
N GLY A 179 18.91 32.49 10.23
CA GLY A 179 17.81 31.54 10.11
C GLY A 179 17.38 31.40 8.67
N LEU A 180 16.22 30.81 8.46
CA LEU A 180 15.67 30.57 7.13
C LEU A 180 14.60 31.60 6.78
N LEU A 181 14.56 32.00 5.50
CA LEU A 181 13.56 32.87 4.95
C LEU A 181 12.36 32.06 4.46
N GLY A 182 11.18 32.31 5.01
CA GLY A 182 9.91 31.77 4.59
C GLY A 182 8.74 32.56 5.14
N HIS A 183 7.53 32.18 4.74
CA HIS A 183 6.30 32.85 5.17
C HIS A 183 5.93 32.48 6.62
N SER A 184 6.14 31.21 7.00
CA SER A 184 6.02 30.66 8.36
C SER A 184 7.31 30.90 9.16
N ASP A 185 7.60 30.04 10.13
CA ASP A 185 8.90 29.92 10.80
C ASP A 185 10.00 29.34 9.90
N ALA A 186 9.64 28.91 8.66
CA ALA A 186 10.53 28.36 7.64
C ALA A 186 11.25 27.07 8.06
N ASP A 187 10.59 26.21 8.85
CA ASP A 187 11.10 24.88 9.19
C ASP A 187 11.07 23.94 7.97
N VAL A 188 12.17 23.95 7.21
CA VAL A 188 12.31 23.20 5.96
C VAL A 188 12.15 21.69 6.15
N LEU A 189 12.47 21.15 7.32
CA LEU A 189 12.30 19.72 7.61
C LEU A 189 10.82 19.35 7.76
N ILE A 190 10.08 20.16 8.54
CA ILE A 190 8.64 19.94 8.71
C ILE A 190 7.91 20.11 7.38
N HIS A 191 8.28 21.09 6.56
CA HIS A 191 7.65 21.32 5.25
C HIS A 191 7.85 20.10 4.33
N ALA A 192 9.07 19.57 4.25
CA ALA A 192 9.37 18.36 3.47
C ALA A 192 8.57 17.14 3.99
N ILE A 193 8.43 17.01 5.31
CA ILE A 193 7.63 15.92 5.91
C ILE A 193 6.14 16.08 5.55
N CYS A 194 5.59 17.28 5.62
CA CYS A 194 4.20 17.55 5.26
C CYS A 194 3.92 17.21 3.79
N ASP A 195 4.82 17.60 2.89
CA ASP A 195 4.71 17.27 1.46
C ASP A 195 4.79 15.75 1.21
N ALA A 196 5.66 15.04 1.93
CA ALA A 196 5.71 13.59 1.83
C ALA A 196 4.40 12.94 2.28
N LEU A 197 3.82 13.37 3.39
CA LEU A 197 2.56 12.86 3.93
C LEU A 197 1.37 13.15 3.00
N LEU A 198 1.24 14.40 2.54
CA LEU A 198 0.19 14.82 1.61
C LEU A 198 0.30 14.11 0.28
N GLY A 199 1.52 13.98 -0.26
CA GLY A 199 1.81 13.26 -1.48
C GLY A 199 1.43 11.78 -1.40
N ALA A 200 1.79 11.09 -0.30
CA ALA A 200 1.40 9.71 -0.03
C ALA A 200 -0.14 9.54 -0.03
N ALA A 201 -0.86 10.49 0.57
CA ALA A 201 -2.32 10.49 0.63
C ALA A 201 -3.01 10.96 -0.66
N ASN A 202 -2.25 11.31 -1.73
CA ASN A 202 -2.76 11.93 -2.95
C ASN A 202 -3.60 13.19 -2.65
N MET A 203 -3.03 14.10 -1.83
CA MET A 203 -3.66 15.34 -1.38
C MET A 203 -2.90 16.60 -1.84
N ARG A 204 -2.05 16.50 -2.88
CA ARG A 204 -1.19 17.58 -3.41
C ARG A 204 -0.06 17.93 -2.43
N ASP A 205 0.18 19.20 -2.21
CA ASP A 205 1.32 19.78 -1.48
C ASP A 205 0.89 20.75 -0.37
N ILE A 206 1.86 21.15 0.44
CA ILE A 206 1.66 22.08 1.54
C ILE A 206 1.10 23.44 1.07
N GLY A 207 1.55 23.94 -0.08
CA GLY A 207 1.11 25.24 -0.62
C GLY A 207 -0.37 25.25 -1.02
N TYR A 208 -0.93 24.09 -1.38
CA TYR A 208 -2.35 23.95 -1.66
C TYR A 208 -3.21 24.07 -0.40
N HIS A 209 -2.77 23.48 0.72
CA HIS A 209 -3.53 23.46 1.97
C HIS A 209 -3.24 24.65 2.88
N PHE A 210 -2.03 25.21 2.78
CA PHE A 210 -1.53 26.32 3.61
C PHE A 210 -0.87 27.39 2.71
N PRO A 211 -1.66 28.11 1.90
CA PRO A 211 -1.11 29.05 0.93
C PRO A 211 -0.36 30.18 1.64
N ASP A 212 0.80 30.54 1.10
CA ASP A 212 1.67 31.61 1.56
C ASP A 212 1.06 33.02 1.37
N THR A 213 -0.05 33.11 0.65
CA THR A 213 -0.83 34.33 0.47
C THR A 213 -1.84 34.59 1.58
N SER A 214 -2.03 33.63 2.50
CA SER A 214 -2.98 33.77 3.61
C SER A 214 -2.33 34.47 4.81
N ALA A 215 -2.98 35.47 5.35
CA ALA A 215 -2.55 36.12 6.60
C ALA A 215 -2.55 35.17 7.81
N GLU A 216 -3.28 34.05 7.73
CA GLU A 216 -3.33 33.04 8.79
C GLU A 216 -2.06 32.21 8.89
N THR A 217 -1.29 32.13 7.80
CA THR A 217 -0.05 31.31 7.72
C THR A 217 1.21 32.18 7.96
N GLU A 218 1.08 33.52 8.02
CA GLU A 218 2.20 34.40 8.26
C GLU A 218 2.78 34.22 9.68
N GLY A 219 4.07 33.83 9.76
CA GLY A 219 4.75 33.55 11.02
C GLY A 219 4.23 32.30 11.77
N MET A 220 3.43 31.47 11.14
CA MET A 220 2.87 30.28 11.76
C MET A 220 3.97 29.29 12.17
N ASP A 221 3.85 28.72 13.36
CA ASP A 221 4.66 27.60 13.82
C ASP A 221 4.39 26.36 12.96
N SER A 222 5.40 25.84 12.28
CA SER A 222 5.27 24.68 11.38
C SER A 222 4.79 23.42 12.08
N LYS A 223 4.90 23.32 13.41
CA LYS A 223 4.27 22.24 14.19
C LYS A 223 2.75 22.24 14.06
N ILE A 224 2.13 23.40 13.90
CA ILE A 224 0.69 23.51 13.64
C ILE A 224 0.36 22.97 12.25
N ILE A 225 1.20 23.30 11.26
CA ILE A 225 1.06 22.80 9.88
C ILE A 225 1.16 21.27 9.87
N LEU A 226 2.16 20.71 10.55
CA LEU A 226 2.35 19.25 10.66
C LEU A 226 1.14 18.57 11.33
N ARG A 227 0.64 19.09 12.44
CA ARG A 227 -0.55 18.56 13.11
C ARG A 227 -1.77 18.56 12.21
N ARG A 228 -2.05 19.66 11.53
CA ARG A 228 -3.15 19.76 10.56
C ARG A 228 -2.96 18.82 9.37
N THR A 229 -1.72 18.59 8.93
CA THR A 229 -1.41 17.61 7.87
C THR A 229 -1.75 16.19 8.32
N ILE A 230 -1.41 15.80 9.55
CA ILE A 230 -1.80 14.51 10.13
C ILE A 230 -3.32 14.38 10.22
N GLU A 231 -4.02 15.42 10.66
CA GLU A 231 -5.48 15.45 10.69
C GLU A 231 -6.08 15.28 9.29
N LEU A 232 -5.52 15.95 8.27
CA LEU A 232 -5.96 15.82 6.88
C LEU A 232 -5.82 14.41 6.35
N ILE A 233 -4.67 13.75 6.51
CA ILE A 233 -4.51 12.36 6.03
C ILE A 233 -5.41 11.39 6.79
N ALA A 234 -5.68 11.64 8.08
CA ALA A 234 -6.61 10.86 8.89
C ALA A 234 -8.06 10.95 8.38
N THR A 235 -8.49 12.07 7.77
CA THR A 235 -9.81 12.18 7.13
C THR A 235 -10.01 11.18 5.98
N LYS A 236 -8.92 10.69 5.39
CA LYS A 236 -8.92 9.64 4.36
C LYS A 236 -8.66 8.24 4.90
N GLY A 237 -8.64 8.08 6.23
CA GLY A 237 -8.39 6.79 6.87
C GLY A 237 -6.92 6.42 7.04
N TYR A 238 -5.98 7.32 6.68
CA TYR A 238 -4.54 7.03 6.76
C TYR A 238 -3.95 7.32 8.13
N ARG A 239 -2.97 6.50 8.51
CA ARG A 239 -2.11 6.67 9.69
C ARG A 239 -0.65 6.63 9.27
N LEU A 240 0.21 7.30 10.06
CA LEU A 240 1.65 7.23 9.85
C LEU A 240 2.18 5.81 10.09
N GLY A 241 2.95 5.28 9.14
CA GLY A 241 3.79 4.09 9.31
C GLY A 241 5.18 4.50 9.82
N ASN A 242 5.94 5.24 9.02
CA ASN A 242 7.21 5.84 9.43
C ASN A 242 7.61 7.02 8.53
N ILE A 243 8.57 7.80 9.01
CA ILE A 243 9.24 8.88 8.27
C ILE A 243 10.74 8.60 8.22
N ASP A 244 11.35 8.80 7.06
CA ASP A 244 12.80 8.89 6.88
C ASP A 244 13.14 10.22 6.21
N ALA A 245 13.88 11.08 6.91
CA ALA A 245 14.19 12.43 6.44
C ALA A 245 15.69 12.72 6.45
N THR A 246 16.13 13.60 5.57
CA THR A 246 17.53 14.02 5.44
C THR A 246 17.62 15.53 5.33
N ILE A 247 18.38 16.14 6.22
CA ILE A 247 18.70 17.58 6.20
C ILE A 247 20.04 17.76 5.46
N CYS A 248 20.06 18.61 4.44
CA CYS A 248 21.29 19.00 3.74
C CYS A 248 21.71 20.39 4.18
N ALA A 249 22.76 20.48 5.00
CA ALA A 249 23.28 21.73 5.54
C ALA A 249 24.78 21.66 5.81
N GLU A 250 25.54 22.67 5.41
CA GLU A 250 26.96 22.79 5.78
C GLU A 250 27.09 23.24 7.24
N GLN A 251 26.24 24.15 7.66
CA GLN A 251 26.16 24.71 9.00
C GLN A 251 24.66 25.03 9.34
N PRO A 252 24.27 24.95 10.62
CA PRO A 252 25.03 24.44 11.78
C PRO A 252 25.13 22.90 11.76
N LYS A 253 25.91 22.31 12.65
CA LYS A 253 25.95 20.85 12.80
C LYS A 253 24.63 20.35 13.38
N MET A 254 23.87 19.56 12.60
CA MET A 254 22.53 19.08 12.95
C MET A 254 22.51 17.89 13.91
N ASN A 255 23.51 17.01 13.85
CA ASN A 255 23.54 15.77 14.64
C ASN A 255 23.26 15.92 16.13
N PRO A 256 23.77 16.94 16.85
CA PRO A 256 23.48 17.11 18.29
C PRO A 256 22.00 17.39 18.59
N HIS A 257 21.26 17.90 17.61
CA HIS A 257 19.86 18.32 17.74
C HIS A 257 18.86 17.25 17.29
N ILE A 258 19.29 16.25 16.54
CA ILE A 258 18.42 15.19 15.98
C ILE A 258 17.56 14.50 17.06
N PRO A 259 18.09 14.08 18.23
CA PRO A 259 17.25 13.41 19.22
C PRO A 259 16.11 14.29 19.79
N GLU A 260 16.32 15.61 19.83
CA GLU A 260 15.27 16.56 20.27
C GLU A 260 14.24 16.78 19.16
N MET A 261 14.68 16.93 17.90
CA MET A 261 13.79 17.00 16.74
C MET A 261 12.86 15.77 16.64
N GLN A 262 13.42 14.55 16.79
CA GLN A 262 12.66 13.30 16.76
C GLN A 262 11.55 13.29 17.83
N ARG A 263 11.89 13.64 19.06
CA ARG A 263 10.92 13.69 20.16
C ARG A 263 9.83 14.74 19.91
N THR A 264 10.21 15.94 19.47
CA THR A 264 9.27 17.03 19.17
C THR A 264 8.32 16.65 18.05
N LEU A 265 8.83 16.08 16.95
CA LEU A 265 8.01 15.63 15.83
C LEU A 265 7.08 14.49 16.23
N ALA A 266 7.58 13.51 17.00
CA ALA A 266 6.78 12.40 17.50
C ALA A 266 5.63 12.86 18.39
N GLU A 267 5.87 13.83 19.27
CA GLU A 267 4.83 14.44 20.12
C GLU A 267 3.77 15.17 19.30
N VAL A 268 4.18 15.93 18.28
CA VAL A 268 3.26 16.66 17.39
C VAL A 268 2.39 15.72 16.56
N ILE A 269 2.97 14.65 16.05
CA ILE A 269 2.31 13.64 15.22
C ILE A 269 1.45 12.68 16.07
N GLY A 270 1.85 12.42 17.31
CA GLY A 270 1.24 11.43 18.20
C GLY A 270 1.70 9.99 17.89
N CYS A 271 3.00 9.81 17.59
CA CYS A 271 3.61 8.52 17.24
C CYS A 271 4.82 8.20 18.13
N ASP A 272 5.38 6.99 17.97
CA ASP A 272 6.63 6.62 18.62
C ASP A 272 7.82 7.34 17.98
N PRO A 273 8.78 7.89 18.72
CA PRO A 273 10.00 8.47 18.16
C PRO A 273 10.77 7.53 17.21
N ASP A 274 10.73 6.23 17.43
CA ASP A 274 11.37 5.23 16.57
C ASP A 274 10.73 5.13 15.16
N GLN A 275 9.54 5.71 14.97
CA GLN A 275 8.92 5.83 13.64
C GLN A 275 9.49 7.00 12.81
N ILE A 276 10.36 7.84 13.39
CA ILE A 276 10.92 9.02 12.74
C ILE A 276 12.44 8.90 12.67
N SER A 277 12.98 8.66 11.48
CA SER A 277 14.41 8.69 11.20
C SER A 277 14.80 10.06 10.65
N ILE A 278 15.82 10.69 11.24
CA ILE A 278 16.39 11.95 10.75
C ILE A 278 17.89 11.77 10.57
N LYS A 279 18.37 12.12 9.37
CA LYS A 279 19.80 12.13 9.01
C LYS A 279 20.20 13.54 8.61
N ALA A 280 21.46 13.86 8.76
CA ALA A 280 22.01 15.11 8.26
C ALA A 280 23.28 14.85 7.44
N THR A 281 23.43 15.59 6.36
CA THR A 281 24.60 15.52 5.47
C THR A 281 25.04 16.91 5.03
N THR A 282 26.30 17.03 4.65
CA THR A 282 26.80 18.18 3.89
C THR A 282 26.67 17.90 2.40
N THR A 283 26.87 18.89 1.56
CA THR A 283 26.98 18.71 0.11
C THR A 283 28.44 18.84 -0.37
N GLU A 284 29.40 18.63 0.54
CA GLU A 284 30.83 18.72 0.26
C GLU A 284 31.21 20.06 -0.41
N ARG A 285 30.62 21.14 0.06
CA ARG A 285 30.75 22.51 -0.45
C ARG A 285 30.24 22.71 -1.90
N LEU A 286 29.46 21.78 -2.43
CA LEU A 286 28.87 21.87 -3.75
C LEU A 286 27.46 22.51 -3.69
N GLY A 287 27.12 23.23 -4.77
CA GLY A 287 25.80 23.83 -4.94
C GLY A 287 25.50 24.98 -3.94
N PHE A 288 24.24 25.36 -3.85
CA PHE A 288 23.77 26.46 -2.98
C PHE A 288 23.93 26.10 -1.49
N THR A 289 23.70 24.85 -1.12
CA THR A 289 23.91 24.37 0.26
C THR A 289 25.38 24.46 0.64
N GLY A 290 26.25 23.99 -0.25
CA GLY A 290 27.71 24.06 -0.06
C GLY A 290 28.27 25.46 0.05
N ARG A 291 27.64 26.44 -0.62
CA ARG A 291 27.95 27.88 -0.49
C ARG A 291 27.26 28.56 0.68
N GLN A 292 26.53 27.79 1.50
CA GLN A 292 25.77 28.31 2.65
C GLN A 292 24.74 29.41 2.26
N GLU A 293 24.12 29.25 1.09
CA GLU A 293 23.06 30.14 0.61
C GLU A 293 21.68 29.69 1.10
N GLY A 294 21.51 28.42 1.41
CA GLY A 294 20.26 27.81 1.87
C GLY A 294 20.47 26.46 2.53
N ILE A 295 19.42 25.96 3.17
CA ILE A 295 19.29 24.60 3.70
C ILE A 295 18.15 23.92 2.94
N SER A 296 18.32 22.65 2.59
CA SER A 296 17.26 21.82 2.02
C SER A 296 17.00 20.59 2.88
N ALA A 297 15.78 20.07 2.78
CA ALA A 297 15.39 18.81 3.41
C ALA A 297 14.64 17.93 2.43
N TYR A 298 14.81 16.64 2.61
CA TYR A 298 14.12 15.56 1.90
C TYR A 298 13.41 14.70 2.92
N ALA A 299 12.21 14.25 2.61
CA ALA A 299 11.49 13.32 3.43
C ALA A 299 10.81 12.23 2.59
N VAL A 300 10.78 11.03 3.13
CA VAL A 300 9.92 9.93 2.65
C VAL A 300 8.99 9.56 3.80
N ALA A 301 7.70 9.50 3.52
CA ALA A 301 6.70 9.05 4.48
C ALA A 301 6.02 7.78 3.97
N LEU A 302 5.88 6.80 4.84
CA LEU A 302 5.04 5.63 4.66
C LEU A 302 3.79 5.82 5.49
N ILE A 303 2.62 5.72 4.85
CA ILE A 303 1.32 5.76 5.52
C ILE A 303 0.55 4.47 5.26
N SER A 304 -0.34 4.10 6.16
CA SER A 304 -1.23 2.93 6.04
C SER A 304 -2.67 3.28 6.43
N GLU A 305 -3.64 2.53 5.94
CA GLU A 305 -5.02 2.55 6.42
C GLU A 305 -5.16 1.80 7.74
#